data_a14bfb10bbc2a1fa378e988a5971f36d
#
_entry.id   a14bfb10bbc2a1fa378e988a5971f36d
#
_cell.length_a   1.000
_cell.length_b   1.000
_cell.length_c   1.000
_cell.angle_alpha   90.00
_cell.angle_beta   90.00
_cell.angle_gamma   90.00
#
_symmetry.space_group_name_H-M   'P 1'
#
loop_
_entity.id
_entity.type
_entity.pdbx_description
1 polymer ?
#
loop_
_entity_poly.entity_id
_entity_poly.type
_entity_poly.pdbx_seq_one_letter_code
_entity_poly.pdbx_strand_id
1 'polypeptide(L)'
;MLIAQRPTLLEESIDDTRSRFVIEPLEPGFGYTIGNSLRRTLLSSIPGAAVTSIRIEGVLHEFSTVPGVKEDVTDIILNLKELVVSSEHDEPVVMYLRKQGPGEVTAADIAPPAGVEVHNPELRIATLNGKAKLEMELTVERGRGYVSAAQNKQPGQEIGRIPIDSIYSPVLKVTYKVEATRVEQRTDFDRLILDVETKPAMKPRDAVASAGKTLVELFGLARELNVEAEGIDIGPSPTDAALAADLALPIEELNLTVRSYNCLKREGIHTVGELVARSEQDLLDIRNFGAKSIEEVKQKLHEMTLALKDSPPGFDPSAVAGGGYDDDDSAYVETEQY
;
A
#
# COMPACT_ATOMS: atom_id res chain seq x y z
N MET A 1 -12.99 -30.06 19.99
CA MET A 1 -11.97 -29.02 19.99
C MET A 1 -11.58 -28.81 18.52
N LEU A 2 -12.09 -27.79 17.89
CA LEU A 2 -11.71 -27.44 16.51
C LEU A 2 -10.29 -26.87 16.61
N ILE A 3 -9.31 -27.62 16.14
CA ILE A 3 -7.94 -27.08 15.99
C ILE A 3 -8.01 -26.17 14.78
N ALA A 4 -8.24 -24.89 15.03
CA ALA A 4 -8.19 -23.89 13.98
C ALA A 4 -6.73 -23.73 13.54
N GLN A 5 -6.35 -24.49 12.52
CA GLN A 5 -5.06 -24.27 11.87
C GLN A 5 -5.20 -23.01 11.03
N ARG A 6 -4.38 -22.00 11.35
CA ARG A 6 -4.40 -20.74 10.61
C ARG A 6 -4.08 -20.97 9.14
N PRO A 7 -4.87 -20.45 8.22
CA PRO A 7 -4.57 -20.49 6.79
C PRO A 7 -3.25 -19.80 6.48
N THR A 8 -2.48 -20.38 5.56
CA THR A 8 -1.26 -19.79 5.00
C THR A 8 -1.53 -19.30 3.59
N LEU A 9 -0.89 -18.21 3.21
CA LEU A 9 -0.91 -17.69 1.86
C LEU A 9 0.46 -17.90 1.23
N LEU A 10 0.50 -18.67 0.14
CA LEU A 10 1.70 -18.90 -0.65
C LEU A 10 1.54 -18.20 -2.00
N GLU A 11 2.58 -17.53 -2.47
CA GLU A 11 2.65 -16.92 -3.79
C GLU A 11 3.62 -17.69 -4.68
N GLU A 12 3.15 -18.04 -5.86
CA GLU A 12 3.94 -18.58 -6.97
C GLU A 12 3.95 -17.54 -8.08
N SER A 13 5.05 -16.79 -8.21
CA SER A 13 5.23 -15.84 -9.31
C SER A 13 5.49 -16.60 -10.59
N ILE A 14 4.66 -16.37 -11.61
CA ILE A 14 4.79 -16.96 -12.95
C ILE A 14 5.63 -16.03 -13.82
N ASP A 15 5.30 -14.74 -13.80
CA ASP A 15 6.04 -13.65 -14.41
C ASP A 15 5.79 -12.34 -13.64
N ASP A 16 6.34 -11.20 -14.10
CA ASP A 16 6.22 -9.91 -13.42
C ASP A 16 4.76 -9.39 -13.34
N THR A 17 3.90 -9.86 -14.26
CA THR A 17 2.52 -9.41 -14.38
C THR A 17 1.51 -10.48 -13.96
N ARG A 18 1.97 -11.70 -13.67
CA ARG A 18 1.10 -12.82 -13.34
C ARG A 18 1.63 -13.63 -12.16
N SER A 19 0.78 -13.82 -11.15
CA SER A 19 1.06 -14.67 -9.99
C SER A 19 -0.13 -15.55 -9.65
N ARG A 20 0.18 -16.70 -9.07
CA ARG A 20 -0.76 -17.62 -8.46
C ARG A 20 -0.64 -17.53 -6.95
N PHE A 21 -1.77 -17.37 -6.27
CA PHE A 21 -1.87 -17.34 -4.82
C PHE A 21 -2.62 -18.59 -4.35
N VAL A 22 -2.06 -19.30 -3.38
CA VAL A 22 -2.67 -20.48 -2.77
C VAL A 22 -2.94 -20.17 -1.31
N ILE A 23 -4.21 -20.29 -0.88
CA ILE A 23 -4.63 -20.06 0.50
C ILE A 23 -5.21 -21.38 1.03
N GLU A 24 -4.55 -21.94 2.03
CA GLU A 24 -4.95 -23.20 2.66
C GLU A 24 -4.38 -23.33 4.09
N PRO A 25 -4.99 -24.15 4.97
CA PRO A 25 -6.34 -24.73 4.83
C PRO A 25 -7.42 -23.71 5.18
N LEU A 26 -8.55 -23.77 4.51
CA LEU A 26 -9.73 -22.97 4.83
C LEU A 26 -10.85 -23.90 5.29
N GLU A 27 -11.69 -23.47 6.24
CA GLU A 27 -12.88 -24.20 6.62
C GLU A 27 -13.81 -24.40 5.40
N PRO A 28 -14.57 -25.51 5.34
CA PRO A 28 -15.42 -25.84 4.21
C PRO A 28 -16.34 -24.69 3.79
N GLY A 29 -16.32 -24.34 2.49
CA GLY A 29 -17.12 -23.27 1.90
C GLY A 29 -16.46 -21.88 1.93
N PHE A 30 -15.46 -21.64 2.78
CA PHE A 30 -14.77 -20.33 2.84
C PHE A 30 -13.89 -20.07 1.62
N GLY A 31 -13.41 -21.11 0.94
CA GLY A 31 -12.69 -20.96 -0.33
C GLY A 31 -13.51 -20.19 -1.37
N TYR A 32 -14.78 -20.50 -1.54
CA TYR A 32 -15.69 -19.79 -2.46
C TYR A 32 -16.00 -18.37 -1.98
N THR A 33 -16.24 -18.18 -0.69
CA THR A 33 -16.55 -16.88 -0.10
C THR A 33 -15.40 -15.91 -0.27
N ILE A 34 -14.16 -16.30 0.10
CA ILE A 34 -12.96 -15.50 0.00
C ILE A 34 -12.59 -15.30 -1.48
N GLY A 35 -12.59 -16.36 -2.27
CA GLY A 35 -12.24 -16.31 -3.70
C GLY A 35 -13.12 -15.35 -4.49
N ASN A 36 -14.45 -15.41 -4.29
CA ASN A 36 -15.38 -14.50 -4.95
C ASN A 36 -15.23 -13.04 -4.45
N SER A 37 -15.06 -12.84 -3.15
CA SER A 37 -14.88 -11.50 -2.58
C SER A 37 -13.60 -10.85 -3.10
N LEU A 38 -12.46 -11.56 -3.08
CA LEU A 38 -11.20 -11.08 -3.63
C LEU A 38 -11.31 -10.81 -5.14
N ARG A 39 -11.88 -11.73 -5.91
CA ARG A 39 -12.07 -11.55 -7.35
C ARG A 39 -12.86 -10.29 -7.68
N ARG A 40 -13.96 -10.06 -6.99
CA ARG A 40 -14.82 -8.87 -7.22
C ARG A 40 -14.08 -7.59 -6.86
N THR A 41 -13.41 -7.54 -5.73
CA THR A 41 -12.66 -6.38 -5.26
C THR A 41 -11.47 -6.09 -6.18
N LEU A 42 -10.73 -7.10 -6.62
CA LEU A 42 -9.62 -6.96 -7.56
C LEU A 42 -10.06 -6.35 -8.89
N LEU A 43 -11.20 -6.77 -9.45
CA LEU A 43 -11.68 -6.27 -10.74
C LEU A 43 -12.31 -4.88 -10.68
N SER A 44 -12.86 -4.47 -9.51
CA SER A 44 -13.66 -3.24 -9.41
C SER A 44 -13.03 -2.11 -8.60
N SER A 45 -12.17 -2.43 -7.62
CA SER A 45 -11.84 -1.47 -6.56
C SER A 45 -10.38 -1.06 -6.50
N ILE A 46 -9.51 -1.71 -7.26
CA ILE A 46 -8.08 -1.38 -7.26
C ILE A 46 -7.88 -0.05 -7.98
N PRO A 47 -7.22 0.95 -7.34
CA PRO A 47 -6.94 2.22 -7.96
C PRO A 47 -5.86 2.08 -9.04
N GLY A 48 -5.96 2.90 -10.06
CA GLY A 48 -4.97 3.04 -11.12
C GLY A 48 -5.01 4.43 -11.73
N ALA A 49 -4.23 4.65 -12.78
CA ALA A 49 -4.24 5.89 -13.55
C ALA A 49 -4.57 5.60 -15.01
N ALA A 50 -5.23 6.55 -15.66
CA ALA A 50 -5.57 6.46 -17.07
C ALA A 50 -5.67 7.84 -17.70
N VAL A 51 -5.57 7.90 -19.03
CA VAL A 51 -5.84 9.12 -19.81
C VAL A 51 -7.34 9.36 -19.83
N THR A 52 -7.79 10.55 -19.47
CA THR A 52 -9.22 10.95 -19.43
C THR A 52 -9.62 11.81 -20.60
N SER A 53 -8.68 12.60 -21.11
CA SER A 53 -8.91 13.45 -22.29
C SER A 53 -7.62 13.71 -23.06
N ILE A 54 -7.75 13.99 -24.34
CA ILE A 54 -6.67 14.41 -25.21
C ILE A 54 -7.01 15.72 -25.92
N ARG A 55 -5.97 16.45 -26.31
CA ARG A 55 -6.05 17.59 -27.19
C ARG A 55 -4.95 17.48 -28.23
N ILE A 56 -5.34 17.46 -29.51
CA ILE A 56 -4.40 17.39 -30.65
C ILE A 56 -4.42 18.75 -31.35
N GLU A 57 -3.25 19.27 -31.68
CA GLU A 57 -3.15 20.55 -32.38
C GLU A 57 -3.85 20.48 -33.75
N GLY A 58 -4.77 21.43 -34.01
CA GLY A 58 -5.53 21.50 -35.26
C GLY A 58 -6.73 20.54 -35.37
N VAL A 59 -7.05 19.79 -34.32
CA VAL A 59 -8.22 18.86 -34.26
C VAL A 59 -9.29 19.37 -33.30
N LEU A 60 -10.54 19.34 -33.73
CA LEU A 60 -11.67 19.83 -32.95
C LEU A 60 -12.58 18.71 -32.41
N HIS A 61 -12.58 17.56 -33.05
CA HIS A 61 -13.44 16.40 -32.67
C HIS A 61 -12.79 15.06 -33.08
N GLU A 62 -13.27 13.99 -32.50
CA GLU A 62 -12.75 12.62 -32.67
C GLU A 62 -12.84 12.04 -34.09
N PHE A 63 -13.77 12.54 -34.92
CA PHE A 63 -13.97 12.09 -36.30
C PHE A 63 -13.13 12.89 -37.31
N SER A 64 -11.99 13.40 -36.90
CA SER A 64 -11.07 14.18 -37.73
C SER A 64 -9.86 13.33 -38.16
N THR A 65 -9.15 13.83 -39.17
CA THR A 65 -7.83 13.31 -39.57
C THR A 65 -6.77 14.34 -39.26
N VAL A 66 -5.56 13.87 -38.94
CA VAL A 66 -4.40 14.75 -38.72
C VAL A 66 -3.56 14.79 -39.97
N PRO A 67 -3.27 15.96 -40.57
CA PRO A 67 -2.49 16.03 -41.78
C PRO A 67 -1.11 15.37 -41.67
N GLY A 68 -0.86 14.38 -42.54
CA GLY A 68 0.40 13.65 -42.58
C GLY A 68 0.57 12.56 -41.52
N VAL A 69 -0.46 12.26 -40.78
CA VAL A 69 -0.58 11.07 -39.92
C VAL A 69 -1.39 10.02 -40.67
N LYS A 70 -0.99 8.76 -40.57
CA LYS A 70 -1.64 7.65 -41.28
C LYS A 70 -2.95 7.26 -40.65
N GLU A 71 -2.95 7.22 -39.31
CA GLU A 71 -4.09 6.87 -38.47
C GLU A 71 -5.03 8.07 -38.35
N ASP A 72 -6.34 7.85 -38.24
CA ASP A 72 -7.30 8.89 -37.86
C ASP A 72 -7.29 9.10 -36.33
N VAL A 73 -8.02 10.13 -35.87
CA VAL A 73 -8.07 10.46 -34.44
C VAL A 73 -8.72 9.36 -33.63
N THR A 74 -9.68 8.63 -34.20
CA THR A 74 -10.34 7.51 -33.54
C THR A 74 -9.36 6.34 -33.32
N ASP A 75 -8.52 6.02 -34.33
CA ASP A 75 -7.47 5.01 -34.21
C ASP A 75 -6.43 5.40 -33.15
N ILE A 76 -6.03 6.70 -33.13
CA ILE A 76 -5.11 7.22 -32.10
C ILE A 76 -5.72 7.04 -30.69
N ILE A 77 -7.01 7.36 -30.53
CA ILE A 77 -7.73 7.16 -29.25
C ILE A 77 -7.74 5.69 -28.85
N LEU A 78 -7.99 4.77 -29.78
CA LEU A 78 -7.97 3.33 -29.52
C LEU A 78 -6.59 2.86 -29.06
N ASN A 79 -5.53 3.32 -29.70
CA ASN A 79 -4.16 3.01 -29.29
C ASN A 79 -3.83 3.59 -27.89
N LEU A 80 -4.31 4.81 -27.58
CA LEU A 80 -4.11 5.44 -26.28
C LEU A 80 -4.87 4.75 -25.13
N LYS A 81 -5.94 4.01 -25.40
CA LYS A 81 -6.60 3.18 -24.39
C LYS A 81 -5.74 2.03 -23.88
N GLU A 82 -4.74 1.60 -24.66
CA GLU A 82 -3.77 0.58 -24.27
C GLU A 82 -2.58 1.16 -23.50
N LEU A 83 -2.46 2.49 -23.42
CA LEU A 83 -1.39 3.16 -22.67
C LEU A 83 -1.50 2.83 -21.18
N VAL A 84 -0.39 2.34 -20.62
CA VAL A 84 -0.28 1.99 -19.20
C VAL A 84 0.53 3.06 -18.49
N VAL A 85 -0.15 3.79 -17.61
CA VAL A 85 0.47 4.88 -16.83
C VAL A 85 0.23 4.68 -15.34
N SER A 86 1.15 5.18 -14.53
CA SER A 86 0.95 5.38 -13.10
C SER A 86 1.11 6.86 -12.76
N SER A 87 0.41 7.33 -11.74
CA SER A 87 0.49 8.69 -11.22
C SER A 87 0.48 8.69 -9.71
N GLU A 88 1.34 9.47 -9.10
CA GLU A 88 1.35 9.72 -7.65
C GLU A 88 0.44 10.91 -7.28
N HIS A 89 0.01 11.71 -8.27
CA HIS A 89 -0.81 12.88 -8.05
C HIS A 89 -2.29 12.51 -7.91
N ASP A 90 -2.97 13.14 -6.97
CA ASP A 90 -4.42 13.03 -6.81
C ASP A 90 -5.20 13.98 -7.75
N GLU A 91 -4.56 15.04 -8.23
CA GLU A 91 -5.12 15.99 -9.20
C GLU A 91 -4.80 15.61 -10.64
N PRO A 92 -5.61 16.04 -11.62
CA PRO A 92 -5.35 15.83 -13.04
C PRO A 92 -3.99 16.42 -13.47
N VAL A 93 -3.21 15.66 -14.20
CA VAL A 93 -1.88 16.06 -14.68
C VAL A 93 -1.81 15.93 -16.19
N VAL A 94 -1.13 16.89 -16.86
CA VAL A 94 -0.99 16.89 -18.31
C VAL A 94 0.39 16.39 -18.74
N MET A 95 0.40 15.39 -19.61
CA MET A 95 1.58 14.92 -20.34
C MET A 95 1.59 15.50 -21.75
N TYR A 96 2.77 15.66 -22.33
CA TYR A 96 2.94 16.18 -23.68
C TYR A 96 3.60 15.14 -24.59
N LEU A 97 3.02 14.95 -25.77
CA LEU A 97 3.63 14.20 -26.87
C LEU A 97 3.95 15.17 -28.00
N ARG A 98 5.21 15.20 -28.43
CA ARG A 98 5.67 16.05 -29.54
C ARG A 98 6.65 15.27 -30.40
N LYS A 99 6.27 15.02 -31.66
CA LYS A 99 7.14 14.36 -32.63
C LYS A 99 7.00 15.00 -33.99
N GLN A 100 8.13 15.11 -34.71
CA GLN A 100 8.20 15.65 -36.06
C GLN A 100 9.05 14.76 -36.92
N GLY A 101 8.66 14.64 -38.20
CA GLY A 101 9.38 13.88 -39.22
C GLY A 101 8.77 12.49 -39.42
N PRO A 102 9.22 11.76 -40.47
CA PRO A 102 8.67 10.46 -40.81
C PRO A 102 9.07 9.40 -39.76
N GLY A 103 8.14 8.54 -39.41
CA GLY A 103 8.38 7.42 -38.48
C GLY A 103 7.21 7.09 -37.56
N GLU A 104 7.39 6.07 -36.77
CA GLU A 104 6.41 5.67 -35.76
C GLU A 104 6.48 6.58 -34.55
N VAL A 105 5.31 6.96 -34.04
CA VAL A 105 5.13 7.64 -32.75
C VAL A 105 4.79 6.60 -31.73
N THR A 106 5.61 6.50 -30.70
CA THR A 106 5.42 5.54 -29.61
C THR A 106 5.18 6.22 -28.28
N ALA A 107 4.78 5.47 -27.26
CA ALA A 107 4.61 5.99 -25.92
C ALA A 107 5.92 6.54 -25.32
N ALA A 108 7.09 6.10 -25.80
CA ALA A 108 8.40 6.68 -25.43
C ALA A 108 8.56 8.16 -25.84
N ASP A 109 7.80 8.64 -26.83
CA ASP A 109 7.81 10.04 -27.26
C ASP A 109 6.96 10.95 -26.33
N ILE A 110 6.25 10.39 -25.36
CA ILE A 110 5.51 11.14 -24.35
C ILE A 110 6.49 11.66 -23.29
N ALA A 111 6.38 12.93 -22.94
CA ALA A 111 7.11 13.54 -21.85
C ALA A 111 6.23 13.58 -20.58
N PRO A 112 6.36 12.61 -19.65
CA PRO A 112 5.62 12.64 -18.41
C PRO A 112 6.24 13.66 -17.45
N PRO A 113 5.44 14.39 -16.66
CA PRO A 113 5.95 15.21 -15.57
C PRO A 113 6.43 14.34 -14.38
N ALA A 114 7.06 14.96 -13.40
CA ALA A 114 7.47 14.26 -12.18
C ALA A 114 6.28 13.57 -11.52
N GLY A 115 6.45 12.35 -11.00
CA GLY A 115 5.40 11.57 -10.36
C GLY A 115 4.42 10.87 -11.32
N VAL A 116 4.66 10.93 -12.63
CA VAL A 116 3.93 10.14 -13.65
C VAL A 116 4.91 9.28 -14.43
N GLU A 117 4.59 8.00 -14.60
CA GLU A 117 5.43 7.04 -15.30
C GLU A 117 4.64 6.29 -16.38
N VAL A 118 5.28 6.06 -17.53
CA VAL A 118 4.73 5.26 -18.63
C VAL A 118 5.41 3.89 -18.62
N HIS A 119 4.60 2.83 -18.47
CA HIS A 119 5.10 1.45 -18.29
C HIS A 119 5.20 0.62 -19.56
N ASN A 120 4.63 1.09 -20.69
CA ASN A 120 4.72 0.43 -22.01
C ASN A 120 5.23 1.39 -23.11
N PRO A 121 6.51 1.81 -23.04
CA PRO A 121 7.08 2.81 -23.93
C PRO A 121 7.09 2.40 -25.42
N GLU A 122 7.04 1.10 -25.71
CA GLU A 122 7.00 0.53 -27.05
C GLU A 122 5.62 0.60 -27.72
N LEU A 123 4.57 0.98 -26.99
CA LEU A 123 3.22 1.10 -27.54
C LEU A 123 3.20 2.09 -28.72
N ARG A 124 2.79 1.62 -29.89
CA ARG A 124 2.61 2.47 -31.07
C ARG A 124 1.33 3.27 -30.96
N ILE A 125 1.43 4.59 -31.07
CA ILE A 125 0.29 5.54 -30.99
C ILE A 125 -0.16 5.94 -32.40
N ALA A 126 0.79 6.34 -33.25
CA ALA A 126 0.52 6.82 -34.61
C ALA A 126 1.74 6.64 -35.53
N THR A 127 1.58 6.88 -36.84
CA THR A 127 2.65 6.86 -37.84
C THR A 127 2.65 8.18 -38.61
N LEU A 128 3.80 8.85 -38.61
CA LEU A 128 4.01 10.11 -39.35
C LEU A 128 4.57 9.85 -40.72
N ASN A 129 4.02 10.54 -41.72
CA ASN A 129 4.47 10.53 -43.10
C ASN A 129 5.20 11.84 -43.44
N GLY A 130 6.32 11.76 -44.17
CA GLY A 130 7.02 12.94 -44.67
C GLY A 130 7.49 13.89 -43.56
N LYS A 131 7.10 15.17 -43.65
CA LYS A 131 7.46 16.24 -42.72
C LYS A 131 6.32 16.55 -41.71
N ALA A 132 5.44 15.59 -41.48
CA ALA A 132 4.34 15.80 -40.55
C ALA A 132 4.83 16.03 -39.11
N LYS A 133 3.99 16.71 -38.33
CA LYS A 133 4.19 17.01 -36.92
C LYS A 133 2.94 16.54 -36.16
N LEU A 134 3.13 15.86 -35.08
CA LEU A 134 2.07 15.52 -34.11
C LEU A 134 2.40 16.14 -32.76
N GLU A 135 1.52 17.03 -32.31
CA GLU A 135 1.54 17.59 -30.96
C GLU A 135 0.24 17.28 -30.26
N MET A 136 0.35 16.68 -29.07
CA MET A 136 -0.79 16.22 -28.31
C MET A 136 -0.57 16.47 -26.81
N GLU A 137 -1.62 16.91 -26.13
CA GLU A 137 -1.72 16.94 -24.70
C GLU A 137 -2.58 15.76 -24.24
N LEU A 138 -2.12 15.04 -23.19
CA LEU A 138 -2.83 13.92 -22.60
C LEU A 138 -3.07 14.25 -21.13
N THR A 139 -4.33 14.32 -20.70
CA THR A 139 -4.67 14.52 -19.29
C THR A 139 -4.78 13.14 -18.64
N VAL A 140 -4.00 12.93 -17.57
CA VAL A 140 -3.99 11.71 -16.76
C VAL A 140 -4.60 11.99 -15.42
N GLU A 141 -5.44 11.09 -14.96
CA GLU A 141 -6.08 11.14 -13.63
C GLU A 141 -6.00 9.78 -12.95
N ARG A 142 -6.07 9.79 -11.62
CA ARG A 142 -6.25 8.58 -10.81
C ARG A 142 -7.73 8.27 -10.66
N GLY A 143 -8.07 6.99 -10.68
CA GLY A 143 -9.46 6.55 -10.50
C GLY A 143 -9.55 5.06 -10.24
N ARG A 144 -10.75 4.53 -10.33
CA ARG A 144 -11.07 3.10 -10.12
C ARG A 144 -12.01 2.59 -11.20
N GLY A 145 -11.80 1.35 -11.62
CA GLY A 145 -12.68 0.67 -12.56
C GLY A 145 -12.66 1.28 -13.95
N TYR A 146 -13.82 1.62 -14.50
CA TYR A 146 -14.01 2.18 -15.84
C TYR A 146 -14.91 3.42 -15.80
N VAL A 147 -14.48 4.46 -16.50
CA VAL A 147 -15.25 5.69 -16.69
C VAL A 147 -15.35 5.97 -18.19
N SER A 148 -16.58 6.16 -18.68
CA SER A 148 -16.82 6.44 -20.10
C SER A 148 -16.44 7.86 -20.48
N ALA A 149 -16.15 8.10 -21.77
CA ALA A 149 -15.87 9.42 -22.32
C ALA A 149 -16.99 10.44 -22.02
N ALA A 150 -18.26 9.99 -22.02
CA ALA A 150 -19.39 10.84 -21.67
C ALA A 150 -19.35 11.35 -20.23
N GLN A 151 -18.84 10.55 -19.30
CA GLN A 151 -18.65 10.93 -17.88
C GLN A 151 -17.41 11.79 -17.68
N ASN A 152 -16.34 11.58 -18.47
CA ASN A 152 -15.14 12.41 -18.49
C ASN A 152 -15.36 13.80 -19.08
N LYS A 153 -16.48 14.01 -19.80
CA LYS A 153 -16.82 15.30 -20.39
C LYS A 153 -17.24 16.28 -19.30
N GLN A 154 -16.44 17.30 -19.06
CA GLN A 154 -16.72 18.35 -18.08
C GLN A 154 -17.56 19.49 -18.70
N PRO A 155 -18.52 20.06 -17.97
CA PRO A 155 -19.21 21.28 -18.41
C PRO A 155 -18.23 22.44 -18.57
N GLY A 156 -18.26 23.13 -19.73
CA GLY A 156 -17.36 24.24 -20.01
C GLY A 156 -15.96 23.85 -20.47
N GLN A 157 -15.75 22.59 -20.84
CA GLN A 157 -14.49 22.11 -21.38
C GLN A 157 -14.05 22.88 -22.62
N GLU A 158 -12.75 23.13 -22.75
CA GLU A 158 -12.14 23.82 -23.91
C GLU A 158 -12.49 23.16 -25.23
N ILE A 159 -12.71 23.96 -26.27
CA ILE A 159 -12.95 23.47 -27.62
C ILE A 159 -11.68 22.75 -28.12
N GLY A 160 -11.87 21.53 -28.71
CA GLY A 160 -10.76 20.71 -29.17
C GLY A 160 -10.19 19.74 -28.13
N ARG A 161 -10.66 19.78 -26.87
CA ARG A 161 -10.35 18.74 -25.88
C ARG A 161 -11.34 17.59 -26.05
N ILE A 162 -10.85 16.42 -26.39
CA ILE A 162 -11.63 15.21 -26.70
C ILE A 162 -11.58 14.30 -25.49
N PRO A 163 -12.71 14.04 -24.78
CA PRO A 163 -12.77 13.08 -23.71
C PRO A 163 -12.66 11.67 -24.28
N ILE A 164 -11.97 10.78 -23.55
CA ILE A 164 -11.82 9.38 -23.93
C ILE A 164 -12.27 8.47 -22.79
N ASP A 165 -12.57 7.21 -23.12
CA ASP A 165 -12.87 6.19 -22.12
C ASP A 165 -11.63 5.85 -21.31
N SER A 166 -11.74 5.85 -19.99
CA SER A 166 -10.62 5.61 -19.06
C SER A 166 -10.78 4.27 -18.37
N ILE A 167 -9.80 3.38 -18.58
CA ILE A 167 -9.72 2.07 -17.93
C ILE A 167 -8.68 2.15 -16.83
N TYR A 168 -9.10 2.55 -15.64
CA TYR A 168 -8.22 2.73 -14.47
C TYR A 168 -7.74 1.41 -13.90
N SER A 169 -8.55 0.32 -14.01
CA SER A 169 -8.21 -0.96 -13.41
C SER A 169 -6.84 -1.48 -13.90
N PRO A 170 -5.87 -1.69 -12.98
CA PRO A 170 -4.61 -2.31 -13.33
C PRO A 170 -4.72 -3.83 -13.46
N VAL A 171 -5.83 -4.42 -13.03
CA VAL A 171 -6.06 -5.86 -13.04
C VAL A 171 -6.77 -6.27 -14.34
N LEU A 172 -6.13 -7.14 -15.12
CA LEU A 172 -6.64 -7.61 -16.40
C LEU A 172 -7.52 -8.85 -16.24
N LYS A 173 -7.08 -9.81 -15.43
CA LYS A 173 -7.76 -11.08 -15.29
C LYS A 173 -7.61 -11.62 -13.88
N VAL A 174 -8.71 -12.15 -13.35
CA VAL A 174 -8.73 -12.89 -12.08
C VAL A 174 -9.55 -14.15 -12.24
N THR A 175 -8.94 -15.29 -11.98
CA THR A 175 -9.63 -16.58 -11.92
C THR A 175 -9.33 -17.25 -10.60
N TYR A 176 -10.29 -17.97 -10.05
CA TYR A 176 -10.07 -18.77 -8.86
C TYR A 176 -10.67 -20.16 -8.99
N LYS A 177 -10.09 -21.10 -8.27
CA LYS A 177 -10.53 -22.49 -8.15
C LYS A 177 -10.46 -22.90 -6.68
N VAL A 178 -11.43 -23.67 -6.25
CA VAL A 178 -11.44 -24.26 -4.91
C VAL A 178 -11.29 -25.77 -5.05
N GLU A 179 -10.34 -26.32 -4.32
CA GLU A 179 -10.04 -27.76 -4.27
C GLU A 179 -10.15 -28.23 -2.83
N ALA A 180 -10.48 -29.52 -2.63
CA ALA A 180 -10.42 -30.10 -1.31
C ALA A 180 -8.96 -30.34 -0.89
N THR A 181 -8.63 -30.05 0.36
CA THR A 181 -7.32 -30.33 0.93
C THR A 181 -7.46 -31.13 2.23
N ARG A 182 -6.37 -31.80 2.63
CA ARG A 182 -6.37 -32.65 3.81
C ARG A 182 -5.60 -31.99 4.94
N VAL A 183 -6.24 -31.95 6.10
CA VAL A 183 -5.60 -31.57 7.37
C VAL A 183 -5.74 -32.73 8.33
N GLU A 184 -4.63 -33.36 8.68
CA GLU A 184 -4.60 -34.58 9.50
C GLU A 184 -5.51 -35.69 8.95
N GLN A 185 -6.63 -35.97 9.62
CA GLN A 185 -7.59 -36.99 9.20
C GLN A 185 -8.81 -36.43 8.46
N ARG A 186 -8.99 -35.13 8.44
CA ARG A 186 -10.08 -34.44 7.73
C ARG A 186 -9.66 -34.11 6.29
N THR A 187 -10.53 -34.39 5.34
CA THR A 187 -10.30 -34.17 3.90
C THR A 187 -11.29 -33.17 3.29
N ASP A 188 -12.03 -32.46 4.13
CA ASP A 188 -13.12 -31.57 3.76
C ASP A 188 -12.72 -30.07 3.83
N PHE A 189 -11.47 -29.75 4.10
CA PHE A 189 -10.95 -28.38 4.06
C PHE A 189 -10.82 -27.88 2.61
N ASP A 190 -11.02 -26.57 2.43
CA ASP A 190 -10.84 -25.90 1.14
C ASP A 190 -9.40 -25.42 0.94
N ARG A 191 -8.94 -25.57 -0.30
CA ARG A 191 -7.73 -24.94 -0.83
C ARG A 191 -8.14 -23.98 -1.92
N LEU A 192 -7.96 -22.69 -1.70
CA LEU A 192 -8.25 -21.65 -2.68
C LEU A 192 -6.99 -21.37 -3.52
N ILE A 193 -7.13 -21.50 -4.82
CA ILE A 193 -6.13 -21.14 -5.82
C ILE A 193 -6.65 -19.93 -6.57
N LEU A 194 -5.92 -18.81 -6.55
CA LEU A 194 -6.28 -17.56 -7.17
C LEU A 194 -5.18 -17.15 -8.16
N ASP A 195 -5.50 -17.13 -9.46
CA ASP A 195 -4.63 -16.63 -10.52
C ASP A 195 -4.97 -15.16 -10.82
N VAL A 196 -3.97 -14.27 -10.74
CA VAL A 196 -4.12 -12.84 -10.98
C VAL A 196 -3.15 -12.40 -12.06
N GLU A 197 -3.67 -11.64 -13.04
CA GLU A 197 -2.90 -11.03 -14.13
C GLU A 197 -3.15 -9.52 -14.10
N THR A 198 -2.07 -8.73 -14.11
CA THR A 198 -2.09 -7.28 -14.00
C THR A 198 -1.39 -6.62 -15.17
N LYS A 199 -1.64 -5.30 -15.35
CA LYS A 199 -0.81 -4.44 -16.20
C LYS A 199 0.56 -4.22 -15.54
N PRO A 200 1.61 -3.86 -16.32
CA PRO A 200 2.95 -3.60 -15.78
C PRO A 200 3.03 -2.51 -14.69
N ALA A 201 2.02 -1.63 -14.58
CA ALA A 201 1.96 -0.57 -13.58
C ALA A 201 1.82 -1.08 -12.12
N MET A 202 1.42 -2.32 -11.92
CA MET A 202 1.18 -2.88 -10.58
C MET A 202 1.49 -4.37 -10.55
N LYS A 203 2.23 -4.81 -9.54
CA LYS A 203 2.47 -6.25 -9.33
C LYS A 203 1.21 -6.96 -8.80
N PRO A 204 0.97 -8.23 -9.19
CA PRO A 204 -0.16 -9.01 -8.70
C PRO A 204 -0.26 -9.08 -7.18
N ARG A 205 0.88 -9.19 -6.50
CA ARG A 205 0.98 -9.22 -5.03
C ARG A 205 0.40 -7.96 -4.39
N ASP A 206 0.75 -6.79 -4.94
CA ASP A 206 0.31 -5.50 -4.42
C ASP A 206 -1.20 -5.29 -4.67
N ALA A 207 -1.69 -5.77 -5.82
CA ALA A 207 -3.12 -5.75 -6.13
C ALA A 207 -3.91 -6.61 -5.12
N VAL A 208 -3.46 -7.84 -4.84
CA VAL A 208 -4.12 -8.74 -3.87
C VAL A 208 -4.07 -8.15 -2.45
N ALA A 209 -2.93 -7.56 -2.04
CA ALA A 209 -2.79 -6.91 -0.75
C ALA A 209 -3.76 -5.71 -0.60
N SER A 210 -3.87 -4.87 -1.65
CA SER A 210 -4.80 -3.74 -1.70
C SER A 210 -6.27 -4.19 -1.62
N ALA A 211 -6.63 -5.27 -2.34
CA ALA A 211 -7.96 -5.86 -2.27
C ALA A 211 -8.27 -6.40 -0.86
N GLY A 212 -7.31 -7.09 -0.25
CA GLY A 212 -7.43 -7.61 1.11
C GLY A 212 -7.65 -6.49 2.13
N LYS A 213 -6.85 -5.41 2.06
CA LYS A 213 -7.02 -4.23 2.92
C LYS A 213 -8.42 -3.64 2.79
N THR A 214 -8.91 -3.43 1.58
CA THR A 214 -10.25 -2.89 1.32
C THR A 214 -11.34 -3.78 1.91
N LEU A 215 -11.22 -5.12 1.78
CA LEU A 215 -12.18 -6.06 2.36
C LEU A 215 -12.16 -6.03 3.88
N VAL A 216 -10.99 -5.96 4.51
CA VAL A 216 -10.85 -5.86 5.97
C VAL A 216 -11.52 -4.60 6.51
N GLU A 217 -11.32 -3.45 5.86
CA GLU A 217 -11.95 -2.20 6.25
C GLU A 217 -13.49 -2.28 6.12
N LEU A 218 -14.00 -2.81 5.01
CA LEU A 218 -15.44 -2.96 4.78
C LEU A 218 -16.10 -3.96 5.75
N PHE A 219 -15.46 -5.11 6.00
CA PHE A 219 -15.97 -6.09 6.96
C PHE A 219 -15.79 -5.63 8.41
N GLY A 220 -14.82 -4.75 8.67
CA GLY A 220 -14.64 -4.08 9.96
C GLY A 220 -15.90 -3.35 10.41
N LEU A 221 -16.62 -2.69 9.49
CA LEU A 221 -17.89 -2.01 9.79
C LEU A 221 -18.95 -2.98 10.35
N ALA A 222 -19.00 -4.21 9.82
CA ALA A 222 -19.94 -5.21 10.35
C ALA A 222 -19.56 -5.70 11.75
N ARG A 223 -18.26 -5.78 12.06
CA ARG A 223 -17.77 -6.14 13.39
C ARG A 223 -18.13 -5.09 14.46
N GLU A 224 -18.19 -3.81 14.07
CA GLU A 224 -18.55 -2.71 14.99
C GLU A 224 -20.01 -2.74 15.44
N LEU A 225 -20.90 -3.47 14.76
CA LEU A 225 -22.31 -3.62 15.16
C LEU A 225 -22.46 -4.30 16.51
N ASN A 226 -21.59 -5.24 16.84
CA ASN A 226 -21.51 -5.88 18.15
C ASN A 226 -20.09 -6.42 18.37
N VAL A 227 -19.32 -5.73 19.20
CA VAL A 227 -17.91 -6.08 19.50
C VAL A 227 -17.79 -7.38 20.30
N GLU A 228 -18.85 -7.75 21.07
CA GLU A 228 -18.87 -8.96 21.88
C GLU A 228 -19.35 -10.21 21.11
N ALA A 229 -19.73 -10.04 19.82
CA ALA A 229 -20.18 -11.18 19.02
C ALA A 229 -19.02 -12.16 18.76
N GLU A 230 -19.27 -13.43 19.06
CA GLU A 230 -18.32 -14.50 18.78
C GLU A 230 -18.22 -14.78 17.28
N GLY A 231 -16.99 -14.96 16.77
CA GLY A 231 -16.67 -15.37 15.42
C GLY A 231 -15.84 -16.64 15.39
N ILE A 232 -15.43 -17.07 14.20
CA ILE A 232 -14.48 -18.18 14.06
C ILE A 232 -13.09 -17.64 14.43
N ASP A 233 -12.44 -18.27 15.40
CA ASP A 233 -11.06 -17.97 15.74
C ASP A 233 -10.12 -18.65 14.72
N ILE A 234 -9.41 -17.83 13.95
CA ILE A 234 -8.41 -18.28 12.96
C ILE A 234 -6.98 -18.32 13.53
N GLY A 235 -6.85 -18.10 14.85
CA GLY A 235 -5.58 -18.05 15.56
C GLY A 235 -4.81 -16.72 15.38
N PRO A 236 -3.74 -16.50 16.17
CA PRO A 236 -2.98 -15.27 16.17
C PRO A 236 -2.33 -14.99 14.81
N SER A 237 -2.24 -13.71 14.42
CA SER A 237 -1.55 -13.33 13.20
C SER A 237 -0.04 -13.62 13.33
N PRO A 238 0.71 -13.82 12.23
CA PRO A 238 2.17 -13.98 12.31
C PRO A 238 2.85 -12.80 13.00
N THR A 239 2.31 -11.59 12.83
CA THR A 239 2.74 -10.37 13.53
C THR A 239 2.41 -10.45 15.04
N ASP A 240 1.21 -10.89 15.40
CA ASP A 240 0.83 -11.04 16.81
C ASP A 240 1.61 -12.18 17.48
N ALA A 241 1.88 -13.27 16.75
CA ALA A 241 2.68 -14.38 17.24
C ALA A 241 4.15 -13.96 17.43
N ALA A 242 4.72 -13.20 16.50
CA ALA A 242 6.07 -12.63 16.63
C ALA A 242 6.14 -11.65 17.81
N LEU A 243 5.15 -10.73 17.90
CA LEU A 243 5.06 -9.79 19.01
C LEU A 243 4.88 -10.51 20.35
N ALA A 244 4.07 -11.55 20.41
CA ALA A 244 3.91 -12.37 21.62
C ALA A 244 5.20 -13.12 21.97
N ALA A 245 5.97 -13.58 21.00
CA ALA A 245 7.29 -14.17 21.21
C ALA A 245 8.28 -13.15 21.76
N ASP A 246 8.32 -11.94 21.18
CA ASP A 246 9.18 -10.85 21.63
C ASP A 246 8.80 -10.38 23.04
N LEU A 247 7.51 -10.32 23.36
CA LEU A 247 7.02 -9.97 24.69
C LEU A 247 7.32 -11.09 25.73
N ALA A 248 7.43 -12.34 25.30
CA ALA A 248 7.81 -13.47 26.17
C ALA A 248 9.32 -13.57 26.43
N LEU A 249 10.15 -12.82 25.69
CA LEU A 249 11.59 -12.80 25.89
C LEU A 249 11.95 -12.35 27.33
N PRO A 250 12.94 -12.99 27.96
CA PRO A 250 13.45 -12.53 29.25
C PRO A 250 14.17 -11.19 29.09
N ILE A 251 14.09 -10.31 30.10
CA ILE A 251 14.76 -9.00 30.09
C ILE A 251 16.28 -9.08 29.93
N GLU A 252 16.87 -10.26 30.13
CA GLU A 252 18.29 -10.56 29.91
C GLU A 252 18.71 -10.37 28.44
N GLU A 253 17.81 -10.66 27.51
CA GLU A 253 18.05 -10.51 26.05
C GLU A 253 18.13 -9.04 25.60
N LEU A 254 17.61 -8.10 26.39
CA LEU A 254 17.72 -6.66 26.11
C LEU A 254 19.15 -6.12 26.29
N ASN A 255 20.07 -6.90 26.86
CA ASN A 255 21.46 -6.49 27.13
C ASN A 255 21.58 -5.15 27.87
N LEU A 256 20.71 -4.97 28.88
CA LEU A 256 20.73 -3.78 29.73
C LEU A 256 21.97 -3.76 30.64
N THR A 257 22.33 -2.57 31.13
CA THR A 257 23.39 -2.48 32.13
C THR A 257 23.04 -3.29 33.37
N VAL A 258 24.05 -3.85 34.04
CA VAL A 258 23.88 -4.67 35.26
C VAL A 258 23.03 -3.95 36.33
N ARG A 259 23.14 -2.64 36.39
CA ARG A 259 22.37 -1.81 37.32
C ARG A 259 20.90 -1.78 36.96
N SER A 260 20.57 -1.46 35.71
CA SER A 260 19.20 -1.42 35.19
C SER A 260 18.51 -2.79 35.32
N TYR A 261 19.20 -3.84 34.91
CA TYR A 261 18.75 -5.22 35.03
C TYR A 261 18.40 -5.62 36.48
N ASN A 262 19.33 -5.37 37.42
CA ASN A 262 19.12 -5.75 38.83
C ASN A 262 17.94 -4.97 39.47
N CYS A 263 17.71 -3.73 39.07
CA CYS A 263 16.59 -2.95 39.56
C CYS A 263 15.26 -3.53 39.07
N LEU A 264 15.16 -3.82 37.78
CA LEU A 264 13.95 -4.42 37.19
C LEU A 264 13.64 -5.81 37.78
N LYS A 265 14.66 -6.64 37.91
CA LYS A 265 14.50 -7.99 38.50
C LYS A 265 14.05 -7.96 39.96
N ARG A 266 14.48 -6.96 40.73
CA ARG A 266 14.07 -6.77 42.12
C ARG A 266 12.60 -6.38 42.25
N GLU A 267 12.06 -5.65 41.28
CA GLU A 267 10.65 -5.27 41.19
C GLU A 267 9.77 -6.37 40.56
N GLY A 268 10.36 -7.55 40.29
CA GLY A 268 9.61 -8.68 39.74
C GLY A 268 9.31 -8.59 38.25
N ILE A 269 10.02 -7.75 37.51
CA ILE A 269 9.93 -7.65 36.05
C ILE A 269 10.93 -8.64 35.45
N HIS A 270 10.45 -9.69 34.79
CA HIS A 270 11.26 -10.77 34.26
C HIS A 270 11.21 -10.89 32.74
N THR A 271 10.12 -10.37 32.11
CA THR A 271 9.91 -10.46 30.67
C THR A 271 9.79 -9.07 30.04
N VAL A 272 10.07 -9.00 28.73
CA VAL A 272 9.89 -7.76 27.96
C VAL A 272 8.42 -7.30 28.00
N GLY A 273 7.46 -8.24 28.02
CA GLY A 273 6.03 -7.91 28.11
C GLY A 273 5.64 -7.24 29.42
N GLU A 274 6.22 -7.71 30.55
CA GLU A 274 6.00 -7.06 31.85
C GLU A 274 6.61 -5.65 31.88
N LEU A 275 7.73 -5.44 31.20
CA LEU A 275 8.39 -4.15 31.08
C LEU A 275 7.57 -3.16 30.22
N VAL A 276 7.08 -3.60 29.06
CA VAL A 276 6.26 -2.79 28.14
C VAL A 276 4.90 -2.40 28.77
N ALA A 277 4.39 -3.23 29.68
CA ALA A 277 3.14 -2.94 30.42
C ALA A 277 3.29 -1.82 31.48
N ARG A 278 4.51 -1.39 31.79
CA ARG A 278 4.79 -0.29 32.74
C ARG A 278 4.85 1.06 32.03
N SER A 279 4.39 2.09 32.73
CA SER A 279 4.58 3.48 32.32
C SER A 279 5.98 3.98 32.70
N GLU A 280 6.40 5.08 32.10
CA GLU A 280 7.65 5.74 32.45
C GLU A 280 7.67 6.17 33.91
N GLN A 281 6.53 6.62 34.44
CA GLN A 281 6.39 7.01 35.86
C GLN A 281 6.55 5.81 36.80
N ASP A 282 5.94 4.65 36.45
CA ASP A 282 6.11 3.43 37.23
C ASP A 282 7.57 3.00 37.33
N LEU A 283 8.35 3.22 36.27
CA LEU A 283 9.79 2.91 36.24
C LEU A 283 10.63 3.91 37.04
N LEU A 284 10.23 5.21 37.08
CA LEU A 284 10.89 6.23 37.93
C LEU A 284 10.70 5.99 39.42
N ASP A 285 9.58 5.40 39.82
CA ASP A 285 9.27 5.08 41.22
C ASP A 285 10.11 3.90 41.73
N ILE A 286 10.78 3.15 40.82
CA ILE A 286 11.68 2.06 41.21
C ILE A 286 12.94 2.61 41.90
N ARG A 287 13.19 2.15 43.10
CA ARG A 287 14.35 2.57 43.88
C ARG A 287 15.68 2.36 43.14
N ASN A 288 16.45 3.43 42.93
CA ASN A 288 17.72 3.46 42.21
C ASN A 288 17.61 3.27 40.66
N PHE A 289 16.42 3.45 40.06
CA PHE A 289 16.20 3.46 38.63
C PHE A 289 16.03 4.91 38.19
N GLY A 290 17.03 5.48 37.53
CA GLY A 290 17.04 6.90 37.15
C GLY A 290 16.76 7.16 35.69
N ALA A 291 16.66 8.43 35.28
CA ALA A 291 16.37 8.86 33.91
C ALA A 291 17.28 8.19 32.86
N LYS A 292 18.59 8.05 33.13
CA LYS A 292 19.53 7.37 32.20
C LYS A 292 19.19 5.89 31.98
N SER A 293 18.67 5.19 33.01
CA SER A 293 18.22 3.80 32.86
C SER A 293 16.93 3.67 32.08
N ILE A 294 16.06 4.70 32.13
CA ILE A 294 14.83 4.76 31.32
C ILE A 294 15.18 4.99 29.86
N GLU A 295 16.11 5.89 29.56
CA GLU A 295 16.60 6.12 28.20
C GLU A 295 17.22 4.86 27.59
N GLU A 296 18.05 4.14 28.38
CA GLU A 296 18.59 2.85 27.95
C GLU A 296 17.50 1.83 27.61
N VAL A 297 16.47 1.71 28.47
CA VAL A 297 15.32 0.83 28.24
C VAL A 297 14.54 1.25 26.99
N LYS A 298 14.24 2.55 26.84
CA LYS A 298 13.54 3.08 25.67
C LYS A 298 14.29 2.81 24.37
N GLN A 299 15.61 3.01 24.36
CA GLN A 299 16.45 2.71 23.22
C GLN A 299 16.41 1.23 22.85
N LYS A 300 16.53 0.35 23.83
CA LYS A 300 16.49 -1.10 23.60
C LYS A 300 15.12 -1.60 23.15
N LEU A 301 14.04 -1.08 23.70
CA LEU A 301 12.67 -1.39 23.22
C LEU A 301 12.43 -0.88 21.82
N HIS A 302 12.95 0.31 21.48
CA HIS A 302 12.86 0.87 20.12
C HIS A 302 13.61 0.02 19.08
N GLU A 303 14.77 -0.57 19.42
CA GLU A 303 15.48 -1.53 18.56
C GLU A 303 14.60 -2.75 18.22
N MET A 304 13.65 -3.10 19.11
CA MET A 304 12.65 -4.17 18.92
C MET A 304 11.29 -3.68 18.41
N THR A 305 11.20 -2.41 17.98
CA THR A 305 9.92 -1.76 17.57
C THR A 305 8.84 -1.76 18.64
N LEU A 306 9.24 -1.82 19.91
CA LEU A 306 8.38 -1.77 21.09
C LEU A 306 8.49 -0.41 21.78
N ALA A 307 7.46 -0.05 22.56
CA ALA A 307 7.44 1.17 23.37
C ALA A 307 6.83 0.89 24.75
N LEU A 308 7.18 1.70 25.75
CA LEU A 308 6.55 1.64 27.06
C LEU A 308 5.09 2.12 26.98
N LYS A 309 4.27 1.68 27.95
CA LYS A 309 2.90 2.17 28.10
C LYS A 309 2.92 3.69 28.26
N ASP A 310 2.01 4.39 27.54
CA ASP A 310 1.87 5.84 27.51
C ASP A 310 3.00 6.63 26.81
N SER A 311 3.93 5.97 26.11
CA SER A 311 4.85 6.67 25.20
C SER A 311 4.13 7.05 23.91
N PRO A 312 4.23 8.31 23.43
CA PRO A 312 3.60 8.69 22.18
C PRO A 312 4.16 7.86 21.00
N PRO A 313 3.32 7.40 20.07
CA PRO A 313 3.79 6.68 18.89
C PRO A 313 4.69 7.59 18.05
N GLY A 314 5.94 7.20 17.80
CA GLY A 314 6.91 7.94 16.99
C GLY A 314 7.96 8.72 17.79
N PHE A 315 8.20 8.41 19.03
CA PHE A 315 9.30 8.98 19.80
C PHE A 315 10.67 8.58 19.20
N ASP A 316 11.39 9.55 18.63
CA ASP A 316 12.75 9.38 18.11
C ASP A 316 13.75 9.77 19.22
N PRO A 317 14.48 8.82 19.83
CA PRO A 317 15.45 9.11 20.89
C PRO A 317 16.65 9.93 20.40
N SER A 318 16.92 10.00 19.09
CA SER A 318 18.02 10.79 18.54
C SER A 318 17.76 12.31 18.57
N ALA A 319 16.50 12.74 18.68
CA ALA A 319 16.12 14.15 18.76
C ALA A 319 16.42 14.78 20.13
N VAL A 320 16.64 13.97 21.18
CA VAL A 320 16.87 14.46 22.57
C VAL A 320 18.36 14.51 22.92
N ALA A 321 19.23 13.85 22.16
CA ALA A 321 20.68 13.78 22.43
C ALA A 321 21.47 15.08 22.12
N GLY A 322 20.78 16.16 21.67
CA GLY A 322 21.41 17.46 21.30
C GLY A 322 21.31 18.59 22.32
N GLY A 323 20.64 18.39 23.46
CA GLY A 323 20.52 19.40 24.52
C GLY A 323 21.54 19.18 25.61
N GLY A 324 22.72 19.83 25.47
CA GLY A 324 23.69 19.90 26.56
C GLY A 324 23.09 20.67 27.75
N TYR A 325 23.06 20.05 28.91
CA TYR A 325 22.84 20.74 30.14
C TYR A 325 24.19 21.33 30.59
N ASP A 326 24.33 22.64 30.50
CA ASP A 326 25.37 23.39 31.22
C ASP A 326 25.08 23.26 32.72
N ASP A 327 26.02 22.65 33.42
CA ASP A 327 26.14 22.72 34.89
C ASP A 327 26.51 24.17 35.24
N ASP A 328 25.53 24.93 35.73
CA ASP A 328 25.82 26.18 36.43
C ASP A 328 25.31 26.07 37.87
N ASP A 329 26.19 25.50 38.70
CA ASP A 329 26.18 25.60 40.14
C ASP A 329 26.74 26.99 40.50
N SER A 330 25.88 27.93 40.88
CA SER A 330 26.22 28.95 41.88
C SER A 330 25.15 30.05 41.96
N ALA A 331 24.55 30.18 43.07
CA ALA A 331 24.40 31.36 43.90
C ALA A 331 23.06 31.39 44.65
N TYR A 332 23.12 30.92 45.87
CA TYR A 332 22.27 31.43 46.96
C TYR A 332 22.58 32.95 47.17
N VAL A 333 21.58 33.78 47.05
CA VAL A 333 21.55 35.07 47.75
C VAL A 333 20.13 35.27 48.27
N GLU A 334 20.05 35.21 49.63
CA GLU A 334 18.99 35.80 50.40
C GLU A 334 18.84 37.30 50.12
N THR A 335 17.65 37.78 49.98
CA THR A 335 17.29 39.13 50.51
C THR A 335 15.79 39.13 50.87
N GLU A 336 15.62 39.37 52.14
CA GLU A 336 14.36 39.78 52.79
C GLU A 336 13.97 41.24 52.34
N GLN A 337 12.65 41.49 52.56
CA GLN A 337 12.03 42.79 52.84
C GLN A 337 11.73 43.74 51.65
N TYR A 338 10.47 43.94 51.34
CA TYR A 338 9.44 44.87 51.87
C TYR A 338 8.10 44.56 51.22
#